data_25ffaf797fd25838c0858ce903c9a921
#
_entry.id   25ffaf797fd25838c0858ce903c9a921
#
_cell.length_a   1.000
_cell.length_b   1.000
_cell.length_c   1.000
_cell.angle_alpha   90.00
_cell.angle_beta   90.00
_cell.angle_gamma   90.00
#
_symmetry.space_group_name_H-M   'P 1'
#
loop_
_entity.id
_entity.type
_entity.pdbx_description
1 polymer ?
#
loop_
_entity_poly.entity_id
_entity_poly.type
_entity_poly.pdbx_seq_one_letter_code
_entity_poly.pdbx_strand_id
1 'polypeptide(L)'
;MCILFRGTYFSQHGRSLIDTTPDQTLIDKTIFIKGDRITAITPSFSTEIPEGAKLIDLSRAAMLPELIDVHTHLTSDPRQPGYKSLGISNIRAALNGARAACRTIEAGFTTVRNMGADGFGDVASRDAINDGDIVGPRMLISADAIGIQG
;
A
#
# COMPACT_ATOMS: atom_id res chain seq x y z
N MET A 1 0.46 -7.80 6.31
CA MET A 1 1.77 -8.39 6.00
C MET A 1 2.05 -8.06 4.54
N CYS A 2 2.77 -6.98 4.31
CA CYS A 2 3.16 -6.60 2.95
C CYS A 2 4.22 -7.59 2.49
N ILE A 3 3.91 -8.37 1.49
CA ILE A 3 4.85 -9.35 0.93
C ILE A 3 5.42 -8.72 -0.33
N LEU A 4 6.60 -8.11 -0.22
CA LEU A 4 7.42 -7.71 -1.37
C LEU A 4 8.02 -8.97 -1.99
N PHE A 5 7.52 -9.35 -3.15
CA PHE A 5 8.00 -10.52 -3.88
C PHE A 5 8.99 -10.10 -4.97
N ARG A 6 10.26 -10.48 -4.84
CA ARG A 6 11.20 -10.46 -5.95
C ARG A 6 11.35 -11.88 -6.50
N GLY A 7 10.81 -12.09 -7.70
CA GLY A 7 11.29 -13.13 -8.59
C GLY A 7 10.79 -14.55 -8.42
N THR A 8 9.47 -14.81 -8.21
CA THR A 8 8.94 -16.19 -8.32
C THR A 8 7.43 -16.13 -8.61
N TYR A 9 6.89 -17.17 -9.27
CA TYR A 9 5.46 -17.29 -9.46
C TYR A 9 4.79 -17.48 -8.10
N PHE A 10 3.74 -16.70 -7.85
CA PHE A 10 2.87 -16.89 -6.70
C PHE A 10 1.49 -17.27 -7.21
N SER A 11 0.89 -18.24 -6.58
CA SER A 11 -0.51 -18.56 -6.76
C SER A 11 -1.25 -18.17 -5.49
N GLN A 12 -2.29 -17.37 -5.63
CA GLN A 12 -3.21 -17.05 -4.54
C GLN A 12 -4.54 -17.71 -4.85
N HIS A 13 -4.93 -18.65 -4.00
CA HIS A 13 -6.24 -19.29 -4.09
C HIS A 13 -7.20 -18.57 -3.15
N GLY A 14 -8.25 -17.96 -3.67
CA GLY A 14 -9.22 -17.20 -2.87
C GLY A 14 -10.65 -17.58 -3.17
N ARG A 15 -11.50 -17.59 -2.12
CA ARG A 15 -12.91 -17.89 -2.24
C ARG A 15 -13.64 -16.88 -3.12
N SER A 16 -13.33 -15.60 -2.99
CA SER A 16 -13.93 -14.55 -3.80
C SER A 16 -12.87 -13.52 -4.22
N LEU A 17 -12.99 -13.04 -5.44
CA LEU A 17 -12.20 -11.97 -6.02
C LEU A 17 -13.14 -10.87 -6.47
N ILE A 18 -12.99 -9.69 -5.90
CA ILE A 18 -13.73 -8.50 -6.33
C ILE A 18 -13.04 -7.94 -7.57
N ASP A 19 -13.73 -7.97 -8.69
CA ASP A 19 -13.27 -7.36 -9.94
C ASP A 19 -14.06 -6.08 -10.18
N THR A 20 -13.37 -4.95 -10.00
CA THR A 20 -14.02 -3.63 -10.09
C THR A 20 -14.20 -3.12 -11.52
N THR A 21 -13.60 -3.77 -12.51
CA THR A 21 -13.73 -3.34 -13.91
C THR A 21 -15.10 -3.69 -14.50
N PRO A 22 -15.58 -4.95 -14.42
CA PRO A 22 -16.95 -5.28 -14.79
C PRO A 22 -17.91 -5.27 -13.59
N ASP A 23 -17.50 -4.77 -12.41
CA ASP A 23 -18.28 -4.73 -11.18
C ASP A 23 -18.88 -6.11 -10.83
N GLN A 24 -18.04 -7.11 -10.71
CA GLN A 24 -18.45 -8.48 -10.41
C GLN A 24 -17.60 -9.14 -9.33
N THR A 25 -18.20 -10.15 -8.69
CA THR A 25 -17.47 -11.04 -7.79
C THR A 25 -17.20 -12.37 -8.48
N LEU A 26 -15.95 -12.70 -8.68
CA LEU A 26 -15.51 -13.98 -9.19
C LEU A 26 -15.29 -14.96 -8.03
N ILE A 27 -15.77 -16.19 -8.18
CA ILE A 27 -15.67 -17.21 -7.13
C ILE A 27 -14.59 -18.23 -7.51
N ASP A 28 -13.89 -18.72 -6.49
CA ASP A 28 -12.88 -19.79 -6.59
C ASP A 28 -11.87 -19.54 -7.71
N LYS A 29 -11.16 -18.43 -7.60
CA LYS A 29 -10.10 -18.03 -8.54
C LYS A 29 -8.71 -18.19 -7.96
N THR A 30 -7.80 -18.55 -8.83
CA THR A 30 -6.35 -18.50 -8.58
C THR A 30 -5.75 -17.36 -9.37
N ILE A 31 -5.01 -16.49 -8.68
CA ILE A 31 -4.27 -15.38 -9.28
C ILE A 31 -2.80 -15.77 -9.38
N PHE A 32 -2.25 -15.70 -10.58
CA PHE A 32 -0.82 -15.89 -10.81
C PHE A 32 -0.11 -14.54 -10.84
N ILE A 33 0.94 -14.42 -10.04
CA ILE A 33 1.76 -13.22 -9.95
C ILE A 33 3.20 -13.61 -10.31
N LYS A 34 3.80 -12.87 -11.24
CA LYS A 34 5.21 -13.00 -11.61
C LYS A 34 5.90 -11.65 -11.46
N GLY A 35 6.84 -11.56 -10.53
CA GLY A 35 7.43 -10.29 -10.15
C GLY A 35 6.38 -9.35 -9.54
N ASP A 36 6.15 -8.22 -10.17
CA ASP A 36 5.19 -7.19 -9.77
C ASP A 36 3.89 -7.20 -10.59
N ARG A 37 3.65 -8.25 -11.39
CA ARG A 37 2.52 -8.30 -12.33
C ARG A 37 1.63 -9.51 -12.11
N ILE A 38 0.32 -9.29 -12.19
CA ILE A 38 -0.67 -10.35 -12.34
C ILE A 38 -0.58 -10.84 -13.79
N THR A 39 -0.30 -12.13 -13.98
CA THR A 39 -0.13 -12.72 -15.31
C THR A 39 -1.34 -13.53 -15.76
N ALA A 40 -2.14 -14.06 -14.83
CA ALA A 40 -3.35 -14.78 -15.13
C ALA A 40 -4.30 -14.81 -13.92
N ILE A 41 -5.58 -14.95 -14.21
CA ILE A 41 -6.65 -15.29 -13.25
C ILE A 41 -7.41 -16.46 -13.82
N THR A 42 -7.41 -17.59 -13.11
CA THR A 42 -7.96 -18.85 -13.62
C THR A 42 -8.92 -19.49 -12.59
N PRO A 43 -9.83 -20.40 -13.00
CA PRO A 43 -10.61 -21.17 -12.05
C PRO A 43 -9.70 -22.10 -11.24
N SER A 44 -9.82 -22.09 -9.91
CA SER A 44 -8.91 -22.82 -9.02
C SER A 44 -8.95 -24.35 -9.20
N PHE A 45 -10.12 -24.90 -9.52
CA PHE A 45 -10.32 -26.36 -9.64
C PHE A 45 -9.63 -26.98 -10.87
N SER A 46 -9.26 -26.18 -11.87
CA SER A 46 -8.64 -26.65 -13.11
C SER A 46 -7.21 -26.12 -13.31
N THR A 47 -6.63 -25.54 -12.26
CA THR A 47 -5.36 -24.84 -12.38
C THR A 47 -4.24 -25.68 -11.81
N GLU A 48 -3.24 -25.98 -12.64
CA GLU A 48 -1.96 -26.55 -12.21
C GLU A 48 -1.06 -25.42 -11.68
N ILE A 49 -0.51 -25.65 -10.50
CA ILE A 49 0.44 -24.73 -9.89
C ILE A 49 1.82 -24.99 -10.48
N PRO A 50 2.50 -24.01 -11.09
CA PRO A 50 3.84 -24.19 -11.65
C PRO A 50 4.84 -24.69 -10.59
N GLU A 51 5.75 -25.56 -11.01
CA GLU A 51 6.82 -26.03 -10.15
C GLU A 51 7.64 -24.86 -9.60
N GLY A 52 7.91 -24.89 -8.29
CA GLY A 52 8.62 -23.82 -7.59
C GLY A 52 7.79 -22.58 -7.28
N ALA A 53 6.50 -22.53 -7.64
CA ALA A 53 5.62 -21.45 -7.25
C ALA A 53 5.27 -21.52 -5.76
N LYS A 54 5.25 -20.36 -5.09
CA LYS A 54 4.75 -20.26 -3.72
C LYS A 54 3.23 -20.14 -3.74
N LEU A 55 2.55 -21.06 -3.12
CA LEU A 55 1.09 -20.97 -2.93
C LEU A 55 0.76 -20.18 -1.67
N ILE A 56 -0.14 -19.19 -1.80
CA ILE A 56 -0.78 -18.50 -0.69
C ILE A 56 -2.25 -18.91 -0.68
N ASP A 57 -2.64 -19.65 0.34
CA ASP A 57 -4.03 -20.08 0.50
C ASP A 57 -4.86 -18.98 1.14
N LEU A 58 -5.77 -18.41 0.37
CA LEU A 58 -6.77 -17.44 0.78
C LEU A 58 -8.20 -17.98 0.61
N SER A 59 -8.38 -19.30 0.62
CA SER A 59 -9.68 -19.98 0.41
C SER A 59 -10.78 -19.54 1.40
N ARG A 60 -10.41 -18.89 2.51
CA ARG A 60 -11.31 -18.34 3.52
C ARG A 60 -11.39 -16.81 3.51
N ALA A 61 -10.80 -16.16 2.51
CA ALA A 61 -10.71 -14.71 2.41
C ALA A 61 -11.25 -14.21 1.06
N ALA A 62 -11.63 -12.94 1.03
CA ALA A 62 -11.90 -12.23 -0.19
C ALA A 62 -10.61 -11.49 -0.64
N MET A 63 -10.33 -11.55 -1.92
CA MET A 63 -9.27 -10.76 -2.56
C MET A 63 -9.89 -9.51 -3.16
N LEU A 64 -9.27 -8.39 -2.90
CA LEU A 64 -9.69 -7.09 -3.44
C LEU A 64 -8.52 -6.47 -4.23
N PRO A 65 -8.84 -5.63 -5.22
CA PRO A 65 -7.85 -4.70 -5.76
C PRO A 65 -7.26 -3.84 -4.66
N GLU A 66 -6.14 -3.21 -4.93
CA GLU A 66 -5.50 -2.28 -4.01
C GLU A 66 -6.44 -1.18 -3.53
N LEU A 67 -6.28 -0.77 -2.27
CA LEU A 67 -6.97 0.39 -1.73
C LEU A 67 -6.12 1.64 -1.96
N ILE A 68 -6.81 2.72 -2.34
CA ILE A 68 -6.19 4.03 -2.57
C ILE A 68 -6.79 5.02 -1.57
N ASP A 69 -5.94 5.69 -0.79
CA ASP A 69 -6.36 6.80 0.06
C ASP A 69 -5.94 8.12 -0.58
N VAL A 70 -6.92 8.91 -0.96
CA VAL A 70 -6.70 10.16 -1.70
C VAL A 70 -6.49 11.39 -0.81
N HIS A 71 -6.48 11.22 0.51
CA HIS A 71 -6.26 12.32 1.45
C HIS A 71 -5.62 11.85 2.77
N THR A 72 -4.29 11.86 2.81
CA THR A 72 -3.53 11.47 3.99
C THR A 72 -2.60 12.59 4.47
N HIS A 73 -2.14 12.46 5.71
CA HIS A 73 -1.09 13.27 6.33
C HIS A 73 -0.14 12.33 7.09
N LEU A 74 0.67 11.55 6.38
CA LEU A 74 1.47 10.47 6.96
C LEU A 74 2.52 10.96 7.98
N THR A 75 3.05 12.17 7.81
CA THR A 75 4.03 12.75 8.74
C THR A 75 3.41 13.30 10.02
N SER A 76 2.09 13.50 10.04
CA SER A 76 1.37 13.94 11.22
C SER A 76 1.21 12.84 12.26
N ASP A 77 1.21 13.20 13.52
CA ASP A 77 0.90 12.26 14.62
C ASP A 77 -0.50 12.54 15.16
N PRO A 78 -1.48 11.66 14.89
CA PRO A 78 -2.86 11.86 15.35
C PRO A 78 -3.00 11.90 16.88
N ARG A 79 -1.96 11.45 17.62
CA ARG A 79 -1.92 11.54 19.09
C ARG A 79 -1.54 12.93 19.60
N GLN A 80 -1.10 13.81 18.69
CA GLN A 80 -0.66 15.17 18.99
C GLN A 80 -1.37 16.17 18.07
N PRO A 81 -2.69 16.33 18.18
CA PRO A 81 -3.45 17.21 17.30
C PRO A 81 -3.30 18.69 17.70
N GLY A 82 -3.53 19.57 16.73
CA GLY A 82 -3.56 21.02 16.90
C GLY A 82 -2.20 21.58 17.36
N TYR A 83 -2.22 22.48 18.35
CA TYR A 83 -1.00 23.17 18.81
C TYR A 83 0.13 22.25 19.31
N LYS A 84 -0.18 21.02 19.69
CA LYS A 84 0.84 20.06 20.11
C LYS A 84 1.77 19.64 18.96
N SER A 85 1.28 19.71 17.74
CA SER A 85 2.08 19.39 16.54
C SER A 85 3.20 20.42 16.31
N LEU A 86 3.04 21.65 16.75
CA LEU A 86 4.05 22.71 16.58
C LEU A 86 5.35 22.43 17.34
N GLY A 87 5.31 21.59 18.37
CA GLY A 87 6.49 21.14 19.11
C GLY A 87 7.22 19.94 18.49
N ILE A 88 6.72 19.40 17.39
CA ILE A 88 7.31 18.24 16.71
C ILE A 88 8.33 18.73 15.69
N SER A 89 9.61 18.35 15.83
CA SER A 89 10.61 18.67 14.82
C SER A 89 10.33 17.95 13.50
N ASN A 90 10.74 18.55 12.36
CA ASN A 90 10.60 17.94 11.03
C ASN A 90 11.26 16.54 10.96
N ILE A 91 12.38 16.35 11.66
CA ILE A 91 13.06 15.04 11.76
C ILE A 91 12.13 14.02 12.43
N ARG A 92 11.48 14.40 13.53
CA ARG A 92 10.54 13.52 14.21
C ARG A 92 9.30 13.24 13.37
N ALA A 93 8.81 14.24 12.64
CA ALA A 93 7.70 14.10 11.69
C ALA A 93 8.04 13.10 10.57
N ALA A 94 9.25 13.18 10.00
CA ALA A 94 9.72 12.22 8.99
C ALA A 94 9.75 10.78 9.52
N LEU A 95 10.25 10.56 10.76
CA LEU A 95 10.22 9.24 11.40
C LEU A 95 8.80 8.74 11.66
N ASN A 96 7.87 9.63 12.02
CA ASN A 96 6.46 9.29 12.13
C ASN A 96 5.90 8.87 10.76
N GLY A 97 6.27 9.58 9.68
CA GLY A 97 5.91 9.29 8.30
C GLY A 97 6.34 7.89 7.88
N ALA A 98 7.59 7.52 8.12
CA ALA A 98 8.11 6.19 7.81
C ALA A 98 7.31 5.08 8.52
N ARG A 99 7.01 5.27 9.81
CA ARG A 99 6.17 4.34 10.57
C ARG A 99 4.74 4.28 10.05
N ALA A 100 4.16 5.43 9.70
CA ALA A 100 2.81 5.50 9.16
C ALA A 100 2.73 4.84 7.78
N ALA A 101 3.72 5.06 6.91
CA ALA A 101 3.81 4.43 5.59
C ALA A 101 3.79 2.90 5.69
N CYS A 102 4.59 2.32 6.58
CA CYS A 102 4.58 0.87 6.82
C CYS A 102 3.20 0.36 7.27
N ARG A 103 2.55 1.04 8.20
CA ARG A 103 1.20 0.67 8.67
C ARG A 103 0.13 0.82 7.60
N THR A 104 0.26 1.82 6.75
CA THR A 104 -0.65 2.10 5.64
C THR A 104 -0.64 0.95 4.64
N ILE A 105 0.56 0.52 4.23
CA ILE A 105 0.69 -0.62 3.31
C ILE A 105 0.24 -1.94 3.97
N GLU A 106 0.51 -2.14 5.25
CA GLU A 106 0.03 -3.30 6.01
C GLU A 106 -1.49 -3.35 6.14
N ALA A 107 -2.16 -2.19 6.13
CA ALA A 107 -3.61 -2.09 6.12
C ALA A 107 -4.24 -2.29 4.72
N GLY A 108 -3.42 -2.48 3.66
CA GLY A 108 -3.87 -2.75 2.30
C GLY A 108 -3.96 -1.51 1.40
N PHE A 109 -3.58 -0.33 1.88
CA PHE A 109 -3.49 0.87 1.04
C PHE A 109 -2.15 0.90 0.34
N THR A 110 -2.15 0.66 -0.97
CA THR A 110 -0.92 0.58 -1.77
C THR A 110 -0.56 1.89 -2.45
N THR A 111 -1.51 2.82 -2.52
CA THR A 111 -1.31 4.17 -3.05
C THR A 111 -1.99 5.19 -2.13
N VAL A 112 -1.29 6.30 -1.86
CA VAL A 112 -1.84 7.41 -1.08
C VAL A 112 -1.55 8.75 -1.74
N ARG A 113 -2.44 9.73 -1.53
CA ARG A 113 -2.18 11.13 -1.81
C ARG A 113 -2.00 11.88 -0.49
N ASN A 114 -0.76 12.30 -0.21
CA ASN A 114 -0.42 13.06 0.98
C ASN A 114 -0.65 14.56 0.73
N MET A 115 -1.52 15.18 1.52
CA MET A 115 -2.03 16.52 1.29
C MET A 115 -1.37 17.57 2.20
N GLY A 116 -0.06 17.50 2.33
CA GLY A 116 0.75 18.45 3.05
C GLY A 116 1.64 17.81 4.11
N ALA A 117 2.82 18.36 4.24
CA ALA A 117 3.80 18.01 5.27
C ALA A 117 4.77 19.17 5.47
N ASP A 118 5.05 19.52 6.70
CA ASP A 118 6.02 20.57 7.02
C ASP A 118 7.43 20.11 6.64
N GLY A 119 8.23 21.05 6.10
CA GLY A 119 9.64 20.86 5.83
C GLY A 119 9.96 19.70 4.88
N PHE A 120 9.12 19.51 3.86
CA PHE A 120 9.29 18.46 2.83
C PHE A 120 9.39 17.03 3.37
N GLY A 121 8.80 16.75 4.53
CA GLY A 121 8.85 15.42 5.16
C GLY A 121 8.17 14.32 4.33
N ASP A 122 7.14 14.67 3.54
CA ASP A 122 6.48 13.75 2.61
C ASP A 122 7.32 13.48 1.35
N VAL A 123 8.07 14.49 0.86
CA VAL A 123 9.04 14.32 -0.24
C VAL A 123 10.10 13.31 0.17
N ALA A 124 10.71 13.51 1.35
CA ALA A 124 11.71 12.59 1.88
C ALA A 124 11.15 11.16 2.07
N SER A 125 9.92 11.04 2.57
CA SER A 125 9.27 9.74 2.74
C SER A 125 9.01 9.04 1.41
N ARG A 126 8.50 9.76 0.39
CA ARG A 126 8.28 9.23 -0.95
C ARG A 126 9.58 8.73 -1.57
N ASP A 127 10.64 9.54 -1.50
CA ASP A 127 11.92 9.21 -2.11
C ASP A 127 12.53 7.97 -1.42
N ALA A 128 12.54 7.91 -0.10
CA ALA A 128 13.00 6.74 0.64
C ALA A 128 12.19 5.46 0.35
N ILE A 129 10.88 5.59 0.07
CA ILE A 129 10.06 4.44 -0.39
C ILE A 129 10.48 4.01 -1.80
N ASN A 130 10.66 4.97 -2.71
CA ASN A 130 11.05 4.69 -4.10
C ASN A 130 12.44 4.05 -4.19
N ASP A 131 13.36 4.47 -3.34
CA ASP A 131 14.73 3.93 -3.24
C ASP A 131 14.76 2.56 -2.53
N GLY A 132 13.68 2.20 -1.85
CA GLY A 132 13.55 0.94 -1.11
C GLY A 132 14.16 0.96 0.28
N ASP A 133 14.50 2.12 0.81
CA ASP A 133 15.04 2.30 2.15
C ASP A 133 13.99 2.06 3.23
N ILE A 134 12.73 2.40 2.93
CA ILE A 134 11.58 2.13 3.82
C ILE A 134 10.44 1.47 3.06
N VAL A 135 9.65 0.67 3.78
CA VAL A 135 8.45 0.04 3.22
C VAL A 135 7.27 0.99 3.34
N GLY A 136 6.55 1.20 2.22
CA GLY A 136 5.38 2.07 2.20
C GLY A 136 4.59 2.00 0.90
N PRO A 137 3.46 2.70 0.83
CA PRO A 137 2.65 2.81 -0.37
C PRO A 137 3.32 3.74 -1.40
N ARG A 138 2.86 3.67 -2.64
CA ARG A 138 3.16 4.72 -3.63
C ARG A 138 2.60 6.04 -3.12
N MET A 139 3.42 7.09 -3.08
CA MET A 139 3.01 8.39 -2.57
C MET A 139 2.91 9.42 -3.69
N LEU A 140 1.72 10.03 -3.83
CA LEU A 140 1.52 11.31 -4.49
C LEU A 140 1.59 12.38 -3.39
N ILE A 141 2.43 13.38 -3.55
CA ILE A 141 2.71 14.36 -2.49
C ILE A 141 2.41 15.77 -2.95
N SER A 142 2.08 16.66 -2.02
CA SER A 142 1.90 18.09 -2.26
C SER A 142 3.01 18.97 -1.69
N ALA A 143 3.94 18.40 -0.91
CA ALA A 143 4.92 19.15 -0.12
C ALA A 143 4.25 20.06 0.92
N ASP A 144 4.78 21.28 1.12
CA ASP A 144 4.20 22.21 2.09
C ASP A 144 2.77 22.61 1.71
N ALA A 145 1.91 22.70 2.71
CA ALA A 145 0.54 23.13 2.50
C ALA A 145 0.49 24.62 2.07
N ILE A 146 -0.31 24.89 1.03
CA ILE A 146 -0.58 26.27 0.62
C ILE A 146 -1.76 26.79 1.44
N GLY A 147 -1.57 27.87 2.18
CA GLY A 147 -2.58 28.46 3.01
C GLY A 147 -2.41 29.98 3.13
N ILE A 148 -3.38 30.62 3.78
CA ILE A 148 -3.27 32.03 4.12
C ILE A 148 -2.25 32.14 5.25
N GLN A 149 -1.29 33.06 5.11
CA GLN A 149 -0.43 33.44 6.23
C GLN A 149 -1.28 34.14 7.28
N GLY A 150 -1.38 33.54 8.45
CA GLY A 150 -2.02 34.10 9.63
C GLY A 150 -1.02 34.72 10.58
#